data_b3f04a9267677d263ad33e4bae3ea490
#
_entry.id   b3f04a9267677d263ad33e4bae3ea490
#
_cell.length_a   1.000
_cell.length_b   1.000
_cell.length_c   1.000
_cell.angle_alpha   90.00
_cell.angle_beta   90.00
_cell.angle_gamma   90.00
#
_symmetry.space_group_name_H-M   'P 1'
#
loop_
_entity.id
_entity.type
_entity.pdbx_description
1 polymer ?
#
loop_
_entity_poly.entity_id
_entity_poly.type
_entity_poly.pdbx_seq_one_letter_code
_entity_poly.pdbx_strand_id
1 'polypeptide(L)'
;MRYRRVVTVITFLAVVFVAAWGAYNMIIKHYFRNQTQNTVCYDFMKDKFINNVSAGNNYMNYGLWYDDTTTTLMEANNNLIDFVFNKSGLQHKQHMQVLDVGCGYGEQDLQWFKQMDASCTIHAIDISEAQIKHAIERIGHSNSNSNSNSNIVFEVCDVKDIRLKYNNRAFDVIFSIESAFHYPNRKQFFEHANDLLTPDGRFIITDIMLQNDYSENSWNNKLFVSFFSDFFHIPAQNLISADEWDKQLASAFVVEEVMDVTEKTFGPYYMHFMHTYIENKRLPRFIGDKLGSFFCNNQPFSYRIAICKKKNHE
;
A
#
# COMPACT_ATOMS: atom_id res chain seq x y z
N MET A 1 -11.31 -3.30 -43.16
CA MET A 1 -12.55 -2.81 -42.49
C MET A 1 -12.68 -3.24 -41.03
N ARG A 2 -12.42 -4.47 -40.64
CA ARG A 2 -12.53 -4.91 -39.21
C ARG A 2 -11.61 -4.16 -38.25
N TYR A 3 -10.36 -3.88 -38.63
CA TYR A 3 -9.37 -3.19 -37.77
C TYR A 3 -9.79 -1.76 -37.41
N ARG A 4 -10.31 -0.98 -38.36
CA ARG A 4 -10.82 0.37 -38.08
C ARG A 4 -12.00 0.38 -37.12
N ARG A 5 -12.91 -0.59 -37.20
CA ARG A 5 -14.05 -0.69 -36.26
C ARG A 5 -13.59 -1.02 -34.84
N VAL A 6 -12.58 -1.88 -34.67
CA VAL A 6 -12.03 -2.22 -33.37
C VAL A 6 -11.33 -1.04 -32.73
N VAL A 7 -10.53 -0.29 -33.50
CA VAL A 7 -9.88 0.94 -33.02
C VAL A 7 -10.94 1.98 -32.60
N THR A 8 -11.99 2.18 -33.40
CA THR A 8 -13.07 3.12 -33.09
C THR A 8 -13.81 2.73 -31.79
N VAL A 9 -14.07 1.44 -31.56
CA VAL A 9 -14.72 0.96 -30.35
C VAL A 9 -13.82 1.15 -29.12
N ILE A 10 -12.53 0.88 -29.24
CA ILE A 10 -11.56 1.08 -28.13
C ILE A 10 -11.44 2.57 -27.81
N THR A 11 -11.35 3.42 -28.82
CA THR A 11 -11.30 4.89 -28.64
C THR A 11 -12.59 5.40 -28.02
N PHE A 12 -13.75 4.90 -28.44
CA PHE A 12 -15.04 5.26 -27.84
C PHE A 12 -15.14 4.82 -26.38
N LEU A 13 -14.74 3.59 -26.05
CA LEU A 13 -14.72 3.10 -24.68
C LEU A 13 -13.72 3.89 -23.79
N ALA A 14 -12.57 4.27 -24.31
CA ALA A 14 -11.63 5.14 -23.63
C ALA A 14 -12.20 6.54 -23.37
N VAL A 15 -12.90 7.12 -24.35
CA VAL A 15 -13.57 8.43 -24.21
C VAL A 15 -14.72 8.34 -23.20
N VAL A 16 -15.53 7.29 -23.25
CA VAL A 16 -16.60 7.05 -22.26
C VAL A 16 -16.03 6.85 -20.87
N PHE A 17 -14.92 6.13 -20.75
CA PHE A 17 -14.23 5.94 -19.48
C PHE A 17 -13.66 7.25 -18.92
N VAL A 18 -13.02 8.08 -19.76
CA VAL A 18 -12.50 9.41 -19.38
C VAL A 18 -13.65 10.37 -19.00
N ALA A 19 -14.78 10.32 -19.72
CA ALA A 19 -15.95 11.14 -19.41
C ALA A 19 -16.63 10.70 -18.11
N ALA A 20 -16.79 9.39 -17.91
CA ALA A 20 -17.31 8.83 -16.67
C ALA A 20 -16.39 9.13 -15.47
N TRP A 21 -15.08 9.10 -15.68
CA TRP A 21 -14.06 9.51 -14.73
C TRP A 21 -14.13 11.00 -14.39
N GLY A 22 -14.25 11.86 -15.39
CA GLY A 22 -14.43 13.31 -15.17
C GLY A 22 -15.69 13.63 -14.38
N ALA A 23 -16.81 12.95 -14.68
CA ALA A 23 -18.05 13.06 -13.91
C ALA A 23 -17.90 12.52 -12.49
N TYR A 24 -17.26 11.37 -12.32
CA TYR A 24 -16.93 10.79 -11.02
C TYR A 24 -16.07 11.73 -10.17
N ASN A 25 -14.99 12.30 -10.74
CA ASN A 25 -14.14 13.27 -10.03
C ASN A 25 -14.89 14.55 -9.65
N MET A 26 -15.77 15.06 -10.51
CA MET A 26 -16.59 16.22 -10.17
C MET A 26 -17.56 15.90 -9.02
N ILE A 27 -18.19 14.73 -9.04
CA ILE A 27 -19.12 14.28 -7.99
C ILE A 27 -18.34 14.06 -6.69
N ILE A 28 -17.21 13.35 -6.73
CA ILE A 28 -16.37 13.05 -5.57
C ILE A 28 -15.78 14.34 -5.00
N LYS A 29 -15.16 15.21 -5.82
CA LYS A 29 -14.64 16.51 -5.36
C LYS A 29 -15.73 17.41 -4.78
N HIS A 30 -16.95 17.35 -5.30
CA HIS A 30 -18.07 18.13 -4.77
C HIS A 30 -18.62 17.56 -3.46
N TYR A 31 -18.74 16.23 -3.36
CA TYR A 31 -19.32 15.56 -2.19
C TYR A 31 -18.36 15.53 -0.99
N PHE A 32 -17.04 15.47 -1.23
CA PHE A 32 -16.01 15.32 -0.19
C PHE A 32 -15.22 16.61 0.11
N ARG A 33 -15.68 17.76 -0.37
CA ARG A 33 -14.98 19.04 -0.23
C ARG A 33 -14.73 19.48 1.23
N ASN A 34 -15.39 18.86 2.21
CA ASN A 34 -15.34 19.21 3.62
C ASN A 34 -14.89 18.10 4.57
N GLN A 35 -14.45 16.94 4.07
CA GLN A 35 -13.89 15.86 4.90
C GLN A 35 -12.45 15.60 4.46
N THR A 36 -11.62 15.12 5.39
CA THR A 36 -10.25 14.68 5.07
C THR A 36 -10.33 13.64 3.94
N GLN A 37 -10.00 14.07 2.73
CA GLN A 37 -10.29 13.37 1.47
C GLN A 37 -9.80 11.91 1.43
N ASN A 38 -8.71 11.61 2.16
CA ASN A 38 -8.08 10.30 2.12
C ASN A 38 -8.92 9.20 2.81
N THR A 39 -9.49 9.46 3.97
CA THR A 39 -10.20 8.44 4.76
C THR A 39 -11.48 7.95 4.08
N VAL A 40 -12.26 8.86 3.51
CA VAL A 40 -13.55 8.53 2.88
C VAL A 40 -13.37 7.75 1.58
N CYS A 41 -12.28 8.01 0.83
CA CYS A 41 -11.97 7.28 -0.40
C CYS A 41 -11.64 5.83 -0.11
N TYR A 42 -10.86 5.55 0.95
CA TYR A 42 -10.52 4.19 1.35
C TYR A 42 -11.73 3.39 1.81
N ASP A 43 -12.62 3.98 2.60
CA ASP A 43 -13.84 3.31 3.04
C ASP A 43 -14.76 2.98 1.87
N PHE A 44 -14.91 3.93 0.91
CA PHE A 44 -15.67 3.68 -0.33
C PHE A 44 -15.04 2.60 -1.20
N MET A 45 -13.71 2.61 -1.35
CA MET A 45 -12.98 1.61 -2.14
C MET A 45 -13.11 0.23 -1.53
N LYS A 46 -13.00 0.10 -0.20
CA LYS A 46 -13.21 -1.17 0.49
C LYS A 46 -14.58 -1.74 0.20
N ASP A 47 -15.63 -0.97 0.37
CA ASP A 47 -17.01 -1.44 0.22
C ASP A 47 -17.37 -1.83 -1.22
N LYS A 48 -16.84 -1.10 -2.20
CA LYS A 48 -17.28 -1.27 -3.60
C LYS A 48 -16.32 -2.09 -4.46
N PHE A 49 -15.03 -2.07 -4.16
CA PHE A 49 -14.01 -2.74 -4.97
C PHE A 49 -13.30 -3.86 -4.21
N ILE A 50 -12.73 -3.58 -3.06
CA ILE A 50 -11.88 -4.52 -2.33
C ILE A 50 -12.68 -5.71 -1.82
N ASN A 51 -13.85 -5.51 -1.22
CA ASN A 51 -14.71 -6.61 -0.74
C ASN A 51 -15.16 -7.58 -1.86
N ASN A 52 -15.17 -7.11 -3.10
CA ASN A 52 -15.52 -7.96 -4.25
C ASN A 52 -14.36 -8.79 -4.81
N VAL A 53 -13.11 -8.40 -4.52
CA VAL A 53 -11.90 -9.02 -5.07
C VAL A 53 -11.12 -9.76 -3.99
N SER A 54 -11.15 -9.25 -2.75
CA SER A 54 -10.35 -9.76 -1.63
C SER A 54 -10.91 -11.00 -0.95
N ALA A 55 -12.03 -11.55 -1.41
CA ALA A 55 -12.66 -12.74 -0.81
C ALA A 55 -12.85 -12.64 0.73
N GLY A 56 -13.05 -11.44 1.25
CA GLY A 56 -13.27 -11.17 2.68
C GLY A 56 -11.99 -10.93 3.50
N ASN A 57 -10.82 -10.87 2.90
CA ASN A 57 -9.63 -10.37 3.62
C ASN A 57 -9.67 -8.84 3.72
N ASN A 58 -8.95 -8.29 4.73
CA ASN A 58 -8.91 -6.85 4.97
C ASN A 58 -7.56 -6.21 4.59
N TYR A 59 -6.71 -6.94 3.87
CA TYR A 59 -5.48 -6.37 3.34
C TYR A 59 -5.79 -5.33 2.26
N MET A 60 -4.97 -4.29 2.21
CA MET A 60 -5.08 -3.20 1.23
C MET A 60 -3.84 -3.08 0.36
N ASN A 61 -3.03 -4.14 0.27
CA ASN A 61 -1.81 -4.17 -0.51
C ASN A 61 -1.96 -5.04 -1.76
N TYR A 62 -1.07 -4.83 -2.75
CA TYR A 62 -1.04 -5.57 -4.01
C TYR A 62 -0.59 -7.02 -3.86
N GLY A 63 0.05 -7.34 -2.72
CA GLY A 63 0.63 -8.65 -2.46
C GLY A 63 1.91 -8.95 -3.24
N LEU A 64 2.59 -10.02 -2.85
CA LEU A 64 3.77 -10.55 -3.51
C LEU A 64 3.43 -11.89 -4.15
N TRP A 65 3.45 -11.95 -5.47
CA TRP A 65 3.05 -13.10 -6.27
C TRP A 65 4.29 -13.91 -6.67
N TYR A 66 4.34 -15.17 -6.25
CA TYR A 66 5.41 -16.11 -6.61
C TYR A 66 4.94 -17.01 -7.74
N ASP A 67 5.16 -16.57 -8.98
CA ASP A 67 4.90 -17.31 -10.22
C ASP A 67 3.62 -18.18 -10.15
N ASP A 68 3.73 -19.46 -10.53
CA ASP A 68 2.59 -20.39 -10.59
C ASP A 68 2.10 -20.89 -9.21
N THR A 69 2.77 -20.53 -8.11
CA THR A 69 2.43 -21.02 -6.76
C THR A 69 1.43 -20.14 -6.03
N THR A 70 1.32 -18.87 -6.40
CA THR A 70 0.38 -17.91 -5.77
C THR A 70 -0.87 -17.79 -6.65
N THR A 71 -2.00 -18.29 -6.16
CA THR A 71 -3.23 -18.39 -6.95
C THR A 71 -4.31 -17.40 -6.51
N THR A 72 -4.23 -16.87 -5.29
CA THR A 72 -5.21 -15.96 -4.72
C THR A 72 -4.57 -14.67 -4.21
N LEU A 73 -5.37 -13.59 -4.18
CA LEU A 73 -4.92 -12.31 -3.59
C LEU A 73 -4.57 -12.47 -2.11
N MET A 74 -5.29 -13.30 -1.36
CA MET A 74 -4.99 -13.53 0.05
C MET A 74 -3.63 -14.19 0.25
N GLU A 75 -3.27 -15.17 -0.59
CA GLU A 75 -1.92 -15.77 -0.57
C GLU A 75 -0.85 -14.74 -0.91
N ALA A 76 -1.08 -13.92 -1.94
CA ALA A 76 -0.14 -12.86 -2.31
C ALA A 76 0.05 -11.84 -1.18
N ASN A 77 -1.04 -11.41 -0.53
CA ASN A 77 -0.96 -10.50 0.61
C ASN A 77 -0.17 -11.12 1.77
N ASN A 78 -0.45 -12.37 2.13
CA ASN A 78 0.29 -13.10 3.17
C ASN A 78 1.78 -13.23 2.80
N ASN A 79 2.10 -13.56 1.54
CA ASN A 79 3.49 -13.65 1.07
C ASN A 79 4.24 -12.34 1.28
N LEU A 80 3.63 -11.19 0.97
CA LEU A 80 4.25 -9.88 1.17
C LEU A 80 4.50 -9.62 2.66
N ILE A 81 3.48 -9.85 3.49
CA ILE A 81 3.54 -9.58 4.94
C ILE A 81 4.54 -10.50 5.64
N ASP A 82 4.58 -11.78 5.28
CA ASP A 82 5.58 -12.72 5.80
C ASP A 82 6.99 -12.39 5.30
N PHE A 83 7.11 -11.95 4.05
CA PHE A 83 8.40 -11.54 3.50
C PHE A 83 9.00 -10.36 4.27
N VAL A 84 8.24 -9.28 4.48
CA VAL A 84 8.74 -8.10 5.20
C VAL A 84 8.98 -8.40 6.69
N PHE A 85 8.15 -9.24 7.31
CA PHE A 85 8.36 -9.72 8.67
C PHE A 85 9.66 -10.51 8.80
N ASN A 86 9.92 -11.44 7.89
CA ASN A 86 11.16 -12.22 7.88
C ASN A 86 12.41 -11.33 7.73
N LYS A 87 12.31 -10.27 6.92
CA LYS A 87 13.40 -9.28 6.75
C LYS A 87 13.62 -8.40 7.99
N SER A 88 12.63 -8.27 8.86
CA SER A 88 12.74 -7.46 10.08
C SER A 88 13.70 -8.05 11.12
N GLY A 89 13.85 -9.37 11.12
CA GLY A 89 14.60 -10.08 12.14
C GLY A 89 13.92 -10.15 13.50
N LEU A 90 12.59 -9.96 13.54
CA LEU A 90 11.79 -10.02 14.77
C LEU A 90 11.56 -11.46 15.27
N GLN A 91 11.78 -12.48 14.42
CA GLN A 91 11.59 -13.87 14.80
C GLN A 91 12.41 -14.20 16.05
N HIS A 92 11.75 -14.79 17.05
CA HIS A 92 12.38 -15.24 18.31
C HIS A 92 13.02 -14.12 19.15
N LYS A 93 12.80 -12.84 18.80
CA LYS A 93 13.21 -11.71 19.63
C LYS A 93 12.18 -11.45 20.73
N GLN A 94 12.66 -10.99 21.88
CA GLN A 94 11.84 -10.65 23.04
C GLN A 94 11.90 -9.15 23.34
N HIS A 95 10.86 -8.64 23.97
CA HIS A 95 10.74 -7.24 24.44
C HIS A 95 10.88 -6.18 23.33
N MET A 96 10.62 -6.55 22.07
CA MET A 96 10.75 -5.64 20.93
C MET A 96 9.60 -4.64 20.89
N GLN A 97 9.92 -3.41 20.57
CA GLN A 97 8.96 -2.34 20.31
C GLN A 97 8.86 -2.13 18.78
N VAL A 98 7.68 -2.33 18.24
CA VAL A 98 7.40 -2.23 16.79
C VAL A 98 6.42 -1.08 16.55
N LEU A 99 6.66 -0.31 15.50
CA LEU A 99 5.72 0.70 14.99
C LEU A 99 5.31 0.34 13.57
N ASP A 100 4.01 0.21 13.33
CA ASP A 100 3.44 0.11 11.99
C ASP A 100 2.75 1.43 11.62
N VAL A 101 3.22 2.08 10.55
CA VAL A 101 2.74 3.40 10.11
C VAL A 101 1.92 3.24 8.84
N GLY A 102 0.60 3.49 8.96
CA GLY A 102 -0.38 3.21 7.92
C GLY A 102 -0.87 1.76 7.99
N CYS A 103 -1.25 1.31 9.18
CA CYS A 103 -1.63 -0.08 9.45
C CYS A 103 -2.97 -0.50 8.80
N GLY A 104 -3.76 0.46 8.32
CA GLY A 104 -5.06 0.19 7.75
C GLY A 104 -5.99 -0.53 8.74
N TYR A 105 -6.52 -1.67 8.33
CA TYR A 105 -7.41 -2.49 9.17
C TYR A 105 -6.67 -3.42 10.15
N GLY A 106 -5.34 -3.28 10.30
CA GLY A 106 -4.54 -4.03 11.25
C GLY A 106 -4.37 -5.52 10.91
N GLU A 107 -4.57 -5.92 9.64
CA GLU A 107 -4.49 -7.33 9.25
C GLU A 107 -3.07 -7.87 9.40
N GLN A 108 -2.06 -7.11 8.95
CA GLN A 108 -0.65 -7.45 9.08
C GLN A 108 -0.21 -7.53 10.55
N ASP A 109 -0.65 -6.60 11.39
CA ASP A 109 -0.29 -6.55 12.80
C ASP A 109 -0.75 -7.79 13.55
N LEU A 110 -1.99 -8.24 13.27
CA LEU A 110 -2.54 -9.46 13.84
C LEU A 110 -1.77 -10.71 13.38
N GLN A 111 -1.30 -10.72 12.13
CA GLN A 111 -0.50 -11.82 11.60
C GLN A 111 0.91 -11.83 12.21
N TRP A 112 1.59 -10.70 12.28
CA TRP A 112 2.92 -10.57 12.87
C TRP A 112 2.91 -10.91 14.35
N PHE A 113 1.92 -10.41 15.09
CA PHE A 113 1.82 -10.66 16.51
C PHE A 113 1.74 -12.16 16.85
N LYS A 114 1.09 -12.97 16.01
CA LYS A 114 1.05 -14.44 16.19
C LYS A 114 2.42 -15.11 16.03
N GLN A 115 3.35 -14.46 15.35
CA GLN A 115 4.71 -14.95 15.07
C GLN A 115 5.75 -14.35 16.02
N MET A 116 5.38 -13.35 16.82
CA MET A 116 6.24 -12.65 17.77
C MET A 116 6.15 -13.28 19.17
N ASP A 117 7.18 -13.03 19.97
CA ASP A 117 7.12 -13.33 21.41
C ASP A 117 6.09 -12.43 22.11
N ALA A 118 5.38 -13.00 23.08
CA ALA A 118 4.32 -12.29 23.81
C ALA A 118 4.80 -11.07 24.62
N SER A 119 6.11 -10.93 24.85
CA SER A 119 6.71 -9.75 25.49
C SER A 119 6.90 -8.57 24.55
N CYS A 120 6.74 -8.76 23.23
CA CYS A 120 6.83 -7.70 22.23
C CYS A 120 5.56 -6.84 22.21
N THR A 121 5.69 -5.61 21.74
CA THR A 121 4.57 -4.68 21.60
C THR A 121 4.54 -4.11 20.18
N ILE A 122 3.36 -4.08 19.56
CA ILE A 122 3.13 -3.39 18.27
C ILE A 122 2.31 -2.13 18.55
N HIS A 123 2.83 -0.97 18.15
CA HIS A 123 2.08 0.26 18.01
C HIS A 123 1.72 0.41 16.54
N ALA A 124 0.43 0.38 16.24
CA ALA A 124 -0.09 0.43 14.88
C ALA A 124 -0.94 1.70 14.72
N ILE A 125 -0.57 2.53 13.76
CA ILE A 125 -1.23 3.82 13.55
C ILE A 125 -1.75 3.98 12.13
N ASP A 126 -2.90 4.63 12.01
CA ASP A 126 -3.47 5.08 10.76
C ASP A 126 -4.18 6.42 10.94
N ILE A 127 -4.33 7.19 9.87
CA ILE A 127 -5.09 8.45 9.90
C ILE A 127 -6.60 8.21 9.91
N SER A 128 -7.05 7.04 9.46
CA SER A 128 -8.47 6.67 9.34
C SER A 128 -9.01 6.15 10.67
N GLU A 129 -9.88 6.96 11.30
CA GLU A 129 -10.59 6.55 12.51
C GLU A 129 -11.46 5.30 12.28
N ALA A 130 -12.09 5.18 11.11
CA ALA A 130 -12.93 4.02 10.77
C ALA A 130 -12.11 2.73 10.68
N GLN A 131 -10.91 2.78 10.09
CA GLN A 131 -10.03 1.63 9.99
C GLN A 131 -9.50 1.20 11.36
N ILE A 132 -9.03 2.16 12.17
CA ILE A 132 -8.58 1.90 13.54
C ILE A 132 -9.69 1.31 14.41
N LYS A 133 -10.89 1.87 14.34
CA LYS A 133 -12.04 1.32 15.07
C LYS A 133 -12.30 -0.15 14.71
N HIS A 134 -12.28 -0.46 13.42
CA HIS A 134 -12.46 -1.84 12.94
C HIS A 134 -11.32 -2.76 13.41
N ALA A 135 -10.07 -2.31 13.41
CA ALA A 135 -8.93 -3.07 13.91
C ALA A 135 -9.08 -3.39 15.41
N ILE A 136 -9.50 -2.41 16.22
CA ILE A 136 -9.76 -2.58 17.66
C ILE A 136 -10.89 -3.59 17.91
N GLU A 137 -12.01 -3.47 17.18
CA GLU A 137 -13.15 -4.41 17.31
C GLU A 137 -12.72 -5.86 17.04
N ARG A 138 -11.85 -6.09 16.08
CA ARG A 138 -11.33 -7.43 15.76
C ARG A 138 -10.47 -8.04 16.88
N ILE A 139 -9.64 -7.24 17.55
CA ILE A 139 -8.90 -7.74 18.73
C ILE A 139 -9.85 -8.15 19.83
N GLY A 140 -10.88 -7.35 20.09
CA GLY A 140 -11.90 -7.67 21.11
C GLY A 140 -12.60 -9.01 20.83
N HIS A 141 -12.91 -9.32 19.59
CA HIS A 141 -13.50 -10.60 19.21
C HIS A 141 -12.51 -11.77 19.27
N SER A 142 -11.24 -11.53 18.97
CA SER A 142 -10.20 -12.57 19.03
C SER A 142 -9.84 -12.96 20.47
N ASN A 143 -9.97 -12.04 21.44
CA ASN A 143 -9.62 -12.23 22.84
C ASN A 143 -10.72 -12.89 23.68
N SER A 144 -11.95 -13.04 23.15
CA SER A 144 -13.05 -13.70 23.89
C SER A 144 -12.76 -15.17 24.25
N ASN A 145 -11.76 -15.79 23.63
CA ASN A 145 -11.35 -17.18 23.84
C ASN A 145 -9.97 -17.39 24.46
N SER A 146 -9.22 -16.33 24.77
CA SER A 146 -7.90 -16.44 25.40
C SER A 146 -7.64 -15.27 26.35
N ASN A 147 -7.15 -15.55 27.55
CA ASN A 147 -6.70 -14.56 28.55
C ASN A 147 -5.42 -13.79 28.12
N SER A 148 -5.14 -13.64 26.84
CA SER A 148 -3.98 -12.93 26.33
C SER A 148 -4.31 -11.46 26.14
N ASN A 149 -3.79 -10.58 27.01
CA ASN A 149 -3.63 -9.16 26.69
C ASN A 149 -2.79 -9.08 25.42
N SER A 150 -3.41 -8.81 24.28
CA SER A 150 -2.64 -8.57 23.06
C SER A 150 -1.88 -7.26 23.23
N ASN A 151 -0.56 -7.29 23.12
CA ASN A 151 0.29 -6.10 23.16
C ASN A 151 0.27 -5.38 21.79
N ILE A 152 -0.88 -5.30 21.15
CA ILE A 152 -1.10 -4.47 19.97
C ILE A 152 -1.92 -3.26 20.39
N VAL A 153 -1.40 -2.06 20.11
CA VAL A 153 -2.04 -0.79 20.40
C VAL A 153 -2.38 -0.09 19.10
N PHE A 154 -3.66 -0.06 18.74
CA PHE A 154 -4.15 0.66 17.56
C PHE A 154 -4.55 2.09 17.94
N GLU A 155 -4.04 3.09 17.20
CA GLU A 155 -4.29 4.49 17.48
C GLU A 155 -4.46 5.32 16.22
N VAL A 156 -5.40 6.28 16.26
CA VAL A 156 -5.51 7.29 15.20
C VAL A 156 -4.34 8.27 15.32
N CYS A 157 -3.56 8.41 14.24
CA CYS A 157 -2.46 9.36 14.19
C CYS A 157 -2.14 9.76 12.74
N ASP A 158 -2.01 11.06 12.49
CA ASP A 158 -1.46 11.56 11.25
C ASP A 158 0.07 11.39 11.26
N VAL A 159 0.63 10.92 10.15
CA VAL A 159 2.08 10.69 10.01
C VAL A 159 2.93 11.92 10.31
N LYS A 160 2.43 13.13 10.07
CA LYS A 160 3.13 14.38 10.39
C LYS A 160 3.38 14.55 11.90
N ASP A 161 2.54 13.94 12.74
CA ASP A 161 2.55 14.08 14.20
C ASP A 161 3.29 12.92 14.91
N ILE A 162 3.82 11.92 14.19
CA ILE A 162 4.43 10.71 14.78
C ILE A 162 5.61 11.04 15.70
N ARG A 163 6.46 11.99 15.31
CA ARG A 163 7.61 12.40 16.11
C ARG A 163 7.18 13.05 17.44
N LEU A 164 6.12 13.85 17.42
CA LEU A 164 5.57 14.47 18.63
C LEU A 164 4.90 13.41 19.51
N LYS A 165 4.11 12.52 18.90
CA LYS A 165 3.40 11.44 19.62
C LYS A 165 4.36 10.48 20.32
N TYR A 166 5.47 10.14 19.68
CA TYR A 166 6.43 9.15 20.18
C TYR A 166 7.77 9.77 20.61
N ASN A 167 7.82 11.06 20.97
CA ASN A 167 9.04 11.81 21.29
C ASN A 167 9.92 11.18 22.38
N ASN A 168 9.36 10.35 23.26
CA ASN A 168 10.06 9.66 24.35
C ASN A 168 10.15 8.16 24.15
N ARG A 169 9.92 7.65 22.93
CA ARG A 169 9.98 6.23 22.59
C ARG A 169 10.95 6.01 21.45
N ALA A 170 11.55 4.83 21.46
CA ALA A 170 12.32 4.34 20.33
C ALA A 170 11.81 2.94 19.95
N PHE A 171 11.86 2.64 18.67
CA PHE A 171 11.35 1.39 18.10
C PHE A 171 12.49 0.56 17.53
N ASP A 172 12.42 -0.74 17.77
CA ASP A 172 13.39 -1.69 17.22
C ASP A 172 13.12 -1.97 15.73
N VAL A 173 11.84 -1.92 15.35
CA VAL A 173 11.44 -2.01 13.95
C VAL A 173 10.31 -1.02 13.68
N ILE A 174 10.42 -0.32 12.55
CA ILE A 174 9.34 0.50 12.00
C ILE A 174 8.98 -0.05 10.63
N PHE A 175 7.69 -0.34 10.43
CA PHE A 175 7.12 -0.73 9.14
C PHE A 175 6.33 0.42 8.52
N SER A 176 6.29 0.46 7.19
CA SER A 176 5.37 1.26 6.39
C SER A 176 5.05 0.48 5.11
N ILE A 177 3.90 -0.19 5.09
CA ILE A 177 3.53 -1.11 4.01
C ILE A 177 2.47 -0.47 3.13
N GLU A 178 2.85 -0.14 1.88
CA GLU A 178 1.97 0.51 0.89
C GLU A 178 1.20 1.72 1.43
N SER A 179 1.87 2.56 2.20
CA SER A 179 1.23 3.74 2.79
C SER A 179 2.00 5.04 2.53
N ALA A 180 3.34 4.99 2.42
CA ALA A 180 4.16 6.20 2.36
C ALA A 180 3.96 7.04 1.09
N PHE A 181 3.55 6.45 -0.02
CA PHE A 181 3.24 7.21 -1.25
C PHE A 181 2.03 8.14 -1.10
N HIS A 182 1.20 7.97 -0.06
CA HIS A 182 0.08 8.85 0.26
C HIS A 182 0.46 10.03 1.16
N TYR A 183 1.64 9.98 1.80
CA TYR A 183 1.98 10.97 2.83
C TYR A 183 2.24 12.35 2.23
N PRO A 184 1.74 13.43 2.84
CA PRO A 184 1.94 14.78 2.31
C PRO A 184 3.41 15.18 2.16
N ASN A 185 4.30 14.60 2.97
CA ASN A 185 5.76 14.81 2.91
C ASN A 185 6.49 13.51 3.26
N ARG A 186 6.64 12.63 2.26
CA ARG A 186 7.29 11.33 2.43
C ARG A 186 8.74 11.45 2.92
N LYS A 187 9.49 12.43 2.40
CA LYS A 187 10.87 12.67 2.84
C LYS A 187 10.95 13.00 4.33
N GLN A 188 10.07 13.89 4.81
CA GLN A 188 10.00 14.22 6.24
C GLN A 188 9.61 13.00 7.10
N PHE A 189 8.72 12.17 6.59
CA PHE A 189 8.39 10.90 7.25
C PHE A 189 9.63 10.01 7.43
N PHE A 190 10.48 9.90 6.41
CA PHE A 190 11.72 9.12 6.51
C PHE A 190 12.65 9.67 7.60
N GLU A 191 12.80 10.99 7.70
CA GLU A 191 13.58 11.64 8.75
C GLU A 191 13.00 11.34 10.14
N HIS A 192 11.68 11.48 10.30
CA HIS A 192 11.00 11.18 11.56
C HIS A 192 11.11 9.70 11.95
N ALA A 193 10.97 8.79 10.99
CA ALA A 193 11.11 7.37 11.25
C ALA A 193 12.54 7.02 11.68
N ASN A 194 13.57 7.62 11.05
CA ASN A 194 14.96 7.43 11.49
C ASN A 194 15.18 7.92 12.93
N ASP A 195 14.64 9.09 13.30
CA ASP A 195 14.75 9.64 14.66
C ASP A 195 14.14 8.70 15.72
N LEU A 196 13.04 8.01 15.35
CA LEU A 196 12.30 7.11 16.24
C LEU A 196 12.90 5.70 16.35
N LEU A 197 13.91 5.35 15.56
CA LEU A 197 14.57 4.04 15.67
C LEU A 197 15.53 3.98 16.85
N THR A 198 15.62 2.81 17.48
CA THR A 198 16.76 2.45 18.36
C THR A 198 18.06 2.45 17.57
N PRO A 199 19.27 2.51 18.20
CA PRO A 199 20.55 2.52 17.50
C PRO A 199 20.72 1.35 16.50
N ASP A 200 20.20 0.16 16.83
CA ASP A 200 20.23 -1.04 16.00
C ASP A 200 18.92 -1.29 15.27
N GLY A 201 18.03 -0.31 15.30
CA GLY A 201 16.68 -0.40 14.75
C GLY A 201 16.64 -0.48 13.24
N ARG A 202 15.58 -1.11 12.71
CA ARG A 202 15.34 -1.29 11.28
C ARG A 202 14.09 -0.57 10.81
N PHE A 203 14.17 0.03 9.64
CA PHE A 203 13.02 0.54 8.90
C PHE A 203 12.77 -0.33 7.68
N ILE A 204 11.55 -0.83 7.53
CA ILE A 204 11.15 -1.68 6.41
C ILE A 204 9.96 -1.03 5.73
N ILE A 205 10.11 -0.79 4.45
CA ILE A 205 9.08 -0.10 3.67
C ILE A 205 8.79 -0.85 2.38
N THR A 206 7.52 -0.90 2.02
CA THR A 206 7.08 -1.14 0.65
C THR A 206 6.41 0.11 0.12
N ASP A 207 6.80 0.55 -1.07
CA ASP A 207 6.37 1.84 -1.59
C ASP A 207 6.24 1.83 -3.12
N ILE A 208 5.52 2.83 -3.63
CA ILE A 208 5.21 3.00 -5.04
C ILE A 208 5.78 4.33 -5.53
N MET A 209 6.50 4.30 -6.65
CA MET A 209 7.10 5.45 -7.30
C MET A 209 7.04 5.30 -8.82
N LEU A 210 7.43 6.32 -9.57
CA LEU A 210 7.54 6.21 -11.03
C LEU A 210 8.76 5.36 -11.42
N GLN A 211 8.65 4.62 -12.51
CA GLN A 211 9.79 3.93 -13.13
C GLN A 211 10.82 4.96 -13.62
N ASN A 212 12.11 4.57 -13.68
CA ASN A 212 13.18 5.46 -14.10
C ASN A 212 13.09 5.86 -15.58
N ASP A 213 12.53 5.01 -16.41
CA ASP A 213 12.29 5.25 -17.84
C ASP A 213 10.93 5.90 -18.13
N TYR A 214 10.20 6.30 -17.08
CA TYR A 214 8.95 7.03 -17.26
C TYR A 214 9.14 8.27 -18.11
N SER A 215 8.40 8.34 -19.21
CA SER A 215 8.44 9.48 -20.13
C SER A 215 7.15 10.29 -20.03
N GLU A 216 7.30 11.54 -19.59
CA GLU A 216 6.20 12.51 -19.62
C GLU A 216 5.78 12.89 -21.05
N ASN A 217 6.58 12.59 -22.07
CA ASN A 217 6.26 12.87 -23.46
C ASN A 217 5.23 11.88 -24.04
N SER A 218 5.03 10.73 -23.39
CA SER A 218 3.95 9.81 -23.75
C SER A 218 2.64 10.27 -23.13
N TRP A 219 1.68 10.64 -23.96
CA TRP A 219 0.37 11.07 -23.47
C TRP A 219 -0.38 9.93 -22.75
N ASN A 220 -0.16 8.67 -23.15
CA ASN A 220 -0.71 7.49 -22.45
C ASN A 220 -0.19 7.41 -21.03
N ASN A 221 1.12 7.61 -20.83
CA ASN A 221 1.73 7.61 -19.50
C ASN A 221 1.18 8.75 -18.66
N LYS A 222 1.06 9.96 -19.21
CA LYS A 222 0.46 11.10 -18.48
C LYS A 222 -0.96 10.81 -18.02
N LEU A 223 -1.79 10.28 -18.90
CA LEU A 223 -3.17 9.93 -18.54
C LEU A 223 -3.21 8.84 -17.47
N PHE A 224 -2.37 7.81 -17.60
CA PHE A 224 -2.30 6.72 -16.65
C PHE A 224 -1.86 7.21 -15.28
N VAL A 225 -0.77 7.98 -15.21
CA VAL A 225 -0.26 8.55 -13.95
C VAL A 225 -1.27 9.51 -13.33
N SER A 226 -1.88 10.41 -14.12
CA SER A 226 -2.90 11.32 -13.62
C SER A 226 -4.11 10.57 -13.08
N PHE A 227 -4.56 9.52 -13.78
CA PHE A 227 -5.66 8.69 -13.32
C PHE A 227 -5.33 7.99 -11.99
N PHE A 228 -4.17 7.33 -11.90
CA PHE A 228 -3.77 6.60 -10.70
C PHE A 228 -3.47 7.54 -9.53
N SER A 229 -2.78 8.65 -9.78
CA SER A 229 -2.48 9.61 -8.72
C SER A 229 -3.73 10.26 -8.15
N ASP A 230 -4.70 10.59 -8.99
CA ASP A 230 -5.99 11.12 -8.53
C ASP A 230 -6.81 10.05 -7.79
N PHE A 231 -6.83 8.81 -8.32
CA PHE A 231 -7.59 7.71 -7.76
C PHE A 231 -7.05 7.24 -6.39
N PHE A 232 -5.74 7.11 -6.27
CA PHE A 232 -5.06 6.72 -5.03
C PHE A 232 -4.65 7.92 -4.18
N HIS A 233 -5.02 9.14 -4.55
CA HIS A 233 -4.63 10.36 -3.83
C HIS A 233 -3.13 10.46 -3.56
N ILE A 234 -2.31 10.17 -4.59
CA ILE A 234 -0.85 10.30 -4.50
C ILE A 234 -0.50 11.78 -4.66
N PRO A 235 0.11 12.42 -3.66
CA PRO A 235 0.55 13.81 -3.78
C PRO A 235 1.57 13.98 -4.91
N ALA A 236 1.51 15.08 -5.65
CA ALA A 236 2.38 15.32 -6.80
C ALA A 236 3.87 15.25 -6.45
N GLN A 237 4.26 15.67 -5.25
CA GLN A 237 5.65 15.58 -4.77
C GLN A 237 6.13 14.14 -4.53
N ASN A 238 5.23 13.15 -4.50
CA ASN A 238 5.57 11.74 -4.37
C ASN A 238 5.63 11.01 -5.73
N LEU A 239 5.24 11.70 -6.82
CA LEU A 239 5.39 11.20 -8.20
C LEU A 239 6.83 11.44 -8.68
N ILE A 240 7.78 10.78 -8.07
CA ILE A 240 9.21 10.85 -8.35
C ILE A 240 9.69 9.52 -8.93
N SER A 241 10.83 9.55 -9.64
CA SER A 241 11.45 8.33 -10.17
C SER A 241 11.95 7.42 -9.04
N ALA A 242 12.15 6.15 -9.37
CA ALA A 242 12.71 5.18 -8.45
C ALA A 242 14.12 5.59 -7.96
N ASP A 243 14.95 6.18 -8.83
CA ASP A 243 16.28 6.69 -8.45
C ASP A 243 16.19 7.87 -7.46
N GLU A 244 15.21 8.75 -7.62
CA GLU A 244 15.02 9.86 -6.68
C GLU A 244 14.47 9.38 -5.35
N TRP A 245 13.61 8.37 -5.35
CA TRP A 245 13.14 7.71 -4.14
C TRP A 245 14.29 7.05 -3.37
N ASP A 246 15.19 6.33 -4.07
CA ASP A 246 16.39 5.74 -3.46
C ASP A 246 17.28 6.79 -2.81
N LYS A 247 17.47 7.96 -3.44
CA LYS A 247 18.23 9.07 -2.86
C LYS A 247 17.57 9.65 -1.61
N GLN A 248 16.23 9.83 -1.64
CA GLN A 248 15.49 10.31 -0.46
C GLN A 248 15.62 9.32 0.70
N LEU A 249 15.53 8.02 0.43
CA LEU A 249 15.69 6.98 1.44
C LEU A 249 17.12 6.97 2.02
N ALA A 250 18.14 7.00 1.15
CA ALA A 250 19.54 7.04 1.55
C ALA A 250 19.95 8.35 2.28
N SER A 251 19.17 9.43 2.09
CA SER A 251 19.39 10.65 2.86
C SER A 251 19.07 10.48 4.34
N ALA A 252 18.02 9.69 4.65
CA ALA A 252 17.54 9.47 6.00
C ALA A 252 18.10 8.22 6.67
N PHE A 253 18.44 7.17 5.92
CA PHE A 253 18.80 5.86 6.47
C PHE A 253 20.13 5.33 5.90
N VAL A 254 20.68 4.32 6.57
CA VAL A 254 21.64 3.40 5.97
C VAL A 254 20.84 2.30 5.26
N VAL A 255 20.79 2.34 3.93
CA VAL A 255 20.07 1.39 3.12
C VAL A 255 20.85 0.08 3.02
N GLU A 256 20.29 -1.02 3.52
CA GLU A 256 20.90 -2.35 3.45
C GLU A 256 20.52 -3.08 2.16
N GLU A 257 19.26 -2.99 1.75
CA GLU A 257 18.74 -3.71 0.58
C GLU A 257 17.58 -2.92 -0.04
N VAL A 258 17.56 -2.85 -1.36
CA VAL A 258 16.39 -2.40 -2.15
C VAL A 258 16.08 -3.44 -3.20
N MET A 259 14.84 -3.87 -3.26
CA MET A 259 14.33 -4.86 -4.21
C MET A 259 13.23 -4.24 -5.05
N ASP A 260 13.37 -4.28 -6.37
CA ASP A 260 12.28 -4.00 -7.29
C ASP A 260 11.46 -5.28 -7.48
N VAL A 261 10.21 -5.24 -7.06
CA VAL A 261 9.29 -6.39 -7.16
C VAL A 261 8.07 -6.07 -8.03
N THR A 262 8.21 -5.06 -8.89
CA THR A 262 7.15 -4.56 -9.78
C THR A 262 6.48 -5.69 -10.57
N GLU A 263 7.26 -6.60 -11.15
CA GLU A 263 6.75 -7.72 -11.96
C GLU A 263 5.99 -8.76 -11.11
N LYS A 264 6.31 -8.82 -9.81
CA LYS A 264 5.68 -9.74 -8.85
C LYS A 264 4.51 -9.12 -8.09
N THR A 265 4.09 -7.92 -8.45
CA THR A 265 3.01 -7.18 -7.79
C THR A 265 1.94 -6.76 -8.77
N PHE A 266 2.14 -5.69 -9.52
CA PHE A 266 1.09 -5.08 -10.33
C PHE A 266 0.51 -5.99 -11.41
N GLY A 267 1.36 -6.64 -12.21
CA GLY A 267 0.91 -7.47 -13.31
C GLY A 267 0.00 -8.61 -12.84
N PRO A 268 0.46 -9.49 -11.96
CA PRO A 268 -0.34 -10.58 -11.41
C PRO A 268 -1.60 -10.09 -10.69
N TYR A 269 -1.51 -8.99 -9.93
CA TYR A 269 -2.67 -8.38 -9.26
C TYR A 269 -3.75 -7.97 -10.27
N TYR A 270 -3.40 -7.23 -11.33
CA TYR A 270 -4.36 -6.80 -12.34
C TYR A 270 -4.98 -7.99 -13.10
N MET A 271 -4.19 -9.01 -13.39
CA MET A 271 -4.72 -10.23 -14.02
C MET A 271 -5.71 -10.94 -13.09
N HIS A 272 -5.36 -11.12 -11.82
CA HIS A 272 -6.27 -11.70 -10.83
C HIS A 272 -7.56 -10.88 -10.69
N PHE A 273 -7.44 -9.55 -10.58
CA PHE A 273 -8.58 -8.64 -10.51
C PHE A 273 -9.51 -8.78 -11.72
N MET A 274 -8.95 -8.77 -12.94
CA MET A 274 -9.75 -8.93 -14.16
C MET A 274 -10.41 -10.30 -14.25
N HIS A 275 -9.72 -11.38 -13.87
CA HIS A 275 -10.29 -12.73 -13.86
C HIS A 275 -11.47 -12.83 -12.89
N THR A 276 -11.36 -12.25 -11.69
CA THR A 276 -12.45 -12.21 -10.72
C THR A 276 -13.72 -11.53 -11.28
N TYR A 277 -13.54 -10.42 -12.04
CA TYR A 277 -14.67 -9.75 -12.70
C TYR A 277 -15.25 -10.54 -13.86
N ILE A 278 -14.44 -11.29 -14.60
CA ILE A 278 -14.87 -12.19 -15.66
C ILE A 278 -15.69 -13.35 -15.07
N GLU A 279 -15.17 -14.02 -14.05
CA GLU A 279 -15.82 -15.15 -13.40
C GLU A 279 -17.16 -14.77 -12.77
N ASN A 280 -17.24 -13.58 -12.15
CA ASN A 280 -18.48 -13.03 -11.62
C ASN A 280 -19.45 -12.51 -12.71
N LYS A 281 -19.15 -12.76 -14.01
CA LYS A 281 -19.96 -12.32 -15.17
C LYS A 281 -20.20 -10.81 -15.26
N ARG A 282 -19.35 -10.02 -14.60
CA ARG A 282 -19.41 -8.54 -14.63
C ARG A 282 -18.67 -7.95 -15.84
N LEU A 283 -17.78 -8.75 -16.45
CA LEU A 283 -16.98 -8.34 -17.59
C LEU A 283 -16.86 -9.51 -18.60
N PRO A 284 -17.10 -9.28 -19.91
CA PRO A 284 -16.81 -10.28 -20.94
C PRO A 284 -15.32 -10.62 -20.97
N ARG A 285 -14.98 -11.92 -21.07
CA ARG A 285 -13.60 -12.43 -21.02
C ARG A 285 -12.66 -11.67 -21.97
N PHE A 286 -13.05 -11.51 -23.24
CA PHE A 286 -12.19 -10.83 -24.24
C PHE A 286 -11.88 -9.38 -23.90
N ILE A 287 -12.74 -8.70 -23.13
CA ILE A 287 -12.49 -7.34 -22.62
C ILE A 287 -11.56 -7.40 -21.40
N GLY A 288 -11.83 -8.31 -20.47
CA GLY A 288 -11.00 -8.47 -19.26
C GLY A 288 -9.55 -8.82 -19.59
N ASP A 289 -9.33 -9.79 -20.48
CA ASP A 289 -7.98 -10.19 -20.90
C ASP A 289 -7.21 -9.03 -21.56
N LYS A 290 -7.89 -8.21 -22.37
CA LYS A 290 -7.26 -7.05 -23.00
C LYS A 290 -6.96 -5.92 -22.02
N LEU A 291 -7.84 -5.65 -21.08
CA LEU A 291 -7.62 -4.65 -20.04
C LEU A 291 -6.49 -5.11 -19.10
N GLY A 292 -6.50 -6.37 -18.65
CA GLY A 292 -5.42 -6.92 -17.85
C GLY A 292 -4.06 -6.78 -18.55
N SER A 293 -3.97 -7.23 -19.82
CA SER A 293 -2.75 -7.06 -20.61
C SER A 293 -2.35 -5.59 -20.81
N PHE A 294 -3.33 -4.69 -20.98
CA PHE A 294 -3.04 -3.26 -21.11
C PHE A 294 -2.42 -2.71 -19.81
N PHE A 295 -3.00 -3.01 -18.67
CA PHE A 295 -2.47 -2.55 -17.38
C PHE A 295 -1.10 -3.16 -17.06
N CYS A 296 -0.86 -4.43 -17.39
CA CYS A 296 0.44 -5.07 -17.22
C CYS A 296 1.54 -4.42 -18.07
N ASN A 297 1.23 -4.12 -19.35
CA ASN A 297 2.23 -3.65 -20.31
C ASN A 297 2.47 -2.13 -20.29
N ASN A 298 1.62 -1.36 -19.61
CA ASN A 298 1.71 0.11 -19.58
C ASN A 298 1.82 0.64 -18.15
N GLN A 299 2.40 -0.15 -17.24
CA GLN A 299 2.56 0.23 -15.84
C GLN A 299 3.71 1.25 -15.69
N PRO A 300 3.43 2.52 -15.36
CA PRO A 300 4.45 3.54 -15.21
C PRO A 300 5.07 3.57 -13.80
N PHE A 301 4.54 2.75 -12.89
CA PHE A 301 5.00 2.72 -11.51
C PHE A 301 5.94 1.53 -11.26
N SER A 302 6.90 1.74 -10.39
CA SER A 302 7.75 0.73 -9.78
C SER A 302 7.24 0.45 -8.37
N TYR A 303 7.30 -0.81 -7.96
CA TYR A 303 7.01 -1.24 -6.59
C TYR A 303 8.30 -1.74 -5.95
N ARG A 304 8.72 -1.09 -4.87
CA ARG A 304 9.98 -1.42 -4.19
C ARG A 304 9.77 -1.81 -2.74
N ILE A 305 10.62 -2.74 -2.30
CA ILE A 305 10.77 -3.10 -0.90
C ILE A 305 12.17 -2.66 -0.48
N ALA A 306 12.28 -1.90 0.60
CA ALA A 306 13.57 -1.52 1.15
C ALA A 306 13.72 -1.92 2.62
N ILE A 307 14.93 -2.35 2.96
CA ILE A 307 15.38 -2.66 4.32
C ILE A 307 16.48 -1.68 4.67
N CYS A 308 16.28 -0.95 5.75
CA CYS A 308 17.17 0.12 6.18
C CYS A 308 17.51 -0.02 7.65
N LYS A 309 18.67 0.52 8.04
CA LYS A 309 19.08 0.73 9.42
C LYS A 309 19.08 2.21 9.77
N LYS A 310 18.99 2.46 11.07
CA LYS A 310 19.18 3.81 11.60
C LYS A 310 20.47 4.43 11.07
N LYS A 311 20.38 5.67 10.60
CA LYS A 311 21.51 6.51 10.27
C LYS A 311 21.80 7.43 11.44
N ASN A 312 23.00 7.34 11.99
CA ASN A 312 23.45 8.29 13.01
C ASN A 312 23.71 9.64 12.34
N HIS A 313 23.15 10.69 12.92
CA HIS A 313 23.51 12.06 12.53
C HIS A 313 24.86 12.37 13.16
N GLU A 314 25.88 12.67 12.32
CA GLU A 314 27.17 13.19 12.77
C GLU A 314 27.02 14.60 13.34
#